data_57aca520ae859a44b02d05d00714298b
#
_entry.id   57aca520ae859a44b02d05d00714298b
#
_cell.length_a   1.000
_cell.length_b   1.000
_cell.length_c   1.000
_cell.angle_alpha   90.00
_cell.angle_beta   90.00
_cell.angle_gamma   90.00
#
_symmetry.space_group_name_H-M   'P 1'
#
loop_
_entity.id
_entity.type
_entity.pdbx_description
1 polymer ?
#
loop_
_entity_poly.entity_id
_entity_poly.type
_entity_poly.pdbx_seq_one_letter_code
_entity_poly.pdbx_strand_id
1 'polypeptide(L)'
;MYGFYPPISSRELSFGDFVANLTMFQSYLGYNHVDGAYWTLAVQLIVYISMGGLFFILKRNIKLFISTVTLWLGLDVLLSLYSSNGGFVPCQSLLIMTTIHLFVQGLLIWYITVEKNRKEKILALSILVISPLYSLFNFSLYYTIFNFILINIICLISVKKWYYHKTNIFTFLGSISFPIYLLHQNVGFLIIRYMESIGLTQEIFILIPILIIILLSWGVTFFVEQYIIPILCKIEKRELRLF
;
A
#
# COMPACT_ATOMS: atom_id res chain seq x y z
N MET A 1 8.55 15.41 5.88
CA MET A 1 9.11 15.68 4.53
C MET A 1 9.59 14.35 3.96
N TYR A 2 8.85 13.78 3.04
CA TYR A 2 9.32 12.60 2.31
C TYR A 2 10.34 13.08 1.28
N GLY A 3 11.63 12.89 1.57
CA GLY A 3 12.71 13.34 0.71
C GLY A 3 12.64 12.61 -0.64
N PHE A 4 12.81 13.37 -1.71
CA PHE A 4 13.06 12.80 -3.03
C PHE A 4 14.35 11.98 -2.96
N TYR A 5 14.22 10.65 -3.02
CA TYR A 5 15.38 9.76 -3.01
C TYR A 5 16.00 9.74 -4.41
N PRO A 6 17.25 10.20 -4.58
CA PRO A 6 17.91 10.11 -5.88
C PRO A 6 18.05 8.65 -6.31
N PRO A 7 18.06 8.36 -7.62
CA PRO A 7 18.20 7.01 -8.14
C PRO A 7 19.55 6.37 -7.72
N ILE A 8 19.60 5.03 -7.69
CA ILE A 8 20.77 4.22 -7.26
C ILE A 8 22.09 4.71 -7.87
N SER A 9 22.07 5.15 -9.13
CA SER A 9 23.27 5.62 -9.85
C SER A 9 23.96 6.83 -9.23
N SER A 10 23.34 7.51 -8.25
CA SER A 10 23.90 8.66 -7.55
C SER A 10 24.25 8.36 -6.09
N ARG A 11 24.15 7.12 -5.63
CA ARG A 11 24.44 6.69 -4.26
C ARG A 11 25.42 5.55 -4.23
N GLU A 12 26.36 5.65 -3.29
CA GLU A 12 27.15 4.49 -2.88
C GLU A 12 26.31 3.68 -1.88
N LEU A 13 25.82 2.53 -2.30
CA LEU A 13 25.11 1.59 -1.45
C LEU A 13 26.08 0.55 -0.89
N SER A 14 26.06 0.35 0.40
CA SER A 14 26.80 -0.70 1.08
C SER A 14 26.09 -2.06 0.99
N PHE A 15 26.81 -3.15 1.20
CA PHE A 15 26.19 -4.47 1.36
C PHE A 15 25.20 -4.50 2.53
N GLY A 16 25.46 -3.73 3.61
CA GLY A 16 24.53 -3.57 4.72
C GLY A 16 23.20 -2.94 4.32
N ASP A 17 23.23 -1.92 3.43
CA ASP A 17 22.00 -1.33 2.89
C ASP A 17 21.17 -2.38 2.14
N PHE A 18 21.80 -3.22 1.32
CA PHE A 18 21.12 -4.28 0.60
C PHE A 18 20.46 -5.28 1.56
N VAL A 19 21.18 -5.79 2.54
CA VAL A 19 20.63 -6.75 3.53
C VAL A 19 19.50 -6.13 4.34
N ALA A 20 19.66 -4.88 4.78
CA ALA A 20 18.62 -4.17 5.53
C ALA A 20 17.33 -3.98 4.69
N ASN A 21 17.45 -3.70 3.38
CA ASN A 21 16.30 -3.56 2.49
C ASN A 21 15.53 -4.88 2.28
N LEU A 22 16.16 -6.05 2.41
CA LEU A 22 15.46 -7.34 2.39
C LEU A 22 14.49 -7.51 3.55
N THR A 23 14.74 -6.83 4.67
CA THR A 23 13.84 -6.84 5.84
C THR A 23 12.65 -5.89 5.70
N MET A 24 12.66 -4.97 4.75
CA MET A 24 11.73 -3.83 4.61
C MET A 24 11.76 -2.82 5.77
N PHE A 25 12.68 -2.98 6.74
CA PHE A 25 12.83 -2.10 7.91
C PHE A 25 14.07 -1.19 7.83
N GLN A 26 14.67 -1.04 6.66
CA GLN A 26 15.90 -0.27 6.45
C GLN A 26 15.86 1.14 7.05
N SER A 27 14.73 1.86 6.92
CA SER A 27 14.58 3.21 7.51
C SER A 27 14.71 3.21 9.03
N TYR A 28 14.18 2.20 9.70
CA TYR A 28 14.20 2.07 11.16
C TYR A 28 15.56 1.57 11.66
N LEU A 29 16.30 0.88 10.80
CA LEU A 29 17.66 0.39 11.10
C LEU A 29 18.74 1.43 10.74
N GLY A 30 18.37 2.60 10.21
CA GLY A 30 19.31 3.66 9.84
C GLY A 30 20.07 3.41 8.54
N TYR A 31 19.60 2.50 7.69
CA TYR A 31 20.18 2.18 6.39
C TYR A 31 19.49 2.94 5.25
N ASN A 32 20.23 3.10 4.14
CA ASN A 32 19.70 3.77 2.96
C ASN A 32 18.71 2.86 2.20
N HIS A 33 17.73 3.49 1.54
CA HIS A 33 16.83 2.77 0.64
C HIS A 33 17.56 2.40 -0.66
N VAL A 34 17.47 1.14 -1.05
CA VAL A 34 17.90 0.68 -2.37
C VAL A 34 16.98 1.27 -3.44
N ASP A 35 15.67 1.29 -3.18
CA ASP A 35 14.69 1.93 -4.05
C ASP A 35 13.82 2.91 -3.23
N GLY A 36 13.56 4.08 -3.82
CA GLY A 36 12.74 5.09 -3.17
C GLY A 36 11.29 4.66 -2.93
N ALA A 37 10.76 3.72 -3.72
CA ALA A 37 9.42 3.20 -3.55
C ALA A 37 9.27 2.27 -2.33
N TYR A 38 10.35 1.70 -1.82
CA TYR A 38 10.30 0.66 -0.76
C TYR A 38 9.86 1.17 0.61
N TRP A 39 9.89 2.48 0.87
CA TRP A 39 9.40 3.03 2.13
C TRP A 39 7.92 2.69 2.39
N THR A 40 7.09 2.61 1.35
CA THR A 40 5.66 2.31 1.49
C THR A 40 5.43 0.85 1.88
N LEU A 41 6.32 -0.07 1.48
CA LEU A 41 6.24 -1.49 1.86
C LEU A 41 6.49 -1.66 3.36
N ALA A 42 7.45 -0.92 3.94
CA ALA A 42 7.67 -0.89 5.38
C ALA A 42 6.41 -0.42 6.12
N VAL A 43 5.78 0.67 5.64
CA VAL A 43 4.52 1.18 6.19
C VAL A 43 3.41 0.13 6.13
N GLN A 44 3.22 -0.52 4.97
CA GLN A 44 2.21 -1.58 4.82
C GLN A 44 2.45 -2.75 5.77
N LEU A 45 3.69 -3.20 5.90
CA LEU A 45 4.05 -4.32 6.79
C LEU A 45 3.76 -3.98 8.25
N ILE A 46 4.10 -2.77 8.71
CA ILE A 46 3.81 -2.30 10.07
C ILE A 46 2.30 -2.25 10.30
N VAL A 47 1.52 -1.73 9.34
CA VAL A 47 0.06 -1.70 9.45
C VAL A 47 -0.50 -3.12 9.55
N TYR A 48 -0.05 -4.06 8.70
CA TYR A 48 -0.52 -5.44 8.76
C TYR A 48 -0.19 -6.12 10.09
N ILE A 49 1.02 -5.95 10.59
CA ILE A 49 1.43 -6.49 11.90
C ILE A 49 0.59 -5.86 13.03
N SER A 50 0.42 -4.55 13.01
CA SER A 50 -0.35 -3.82 14.03
C SER A 50 -1.82 -4.22 14.01
N MET A 51 -2.44 -4.30 12.83
CA MET A 51 -3.84 -4.70 12.67
C MET A 51 -4.05 -6.17 13.04
N GLY A 52 -3.14 -7.06 12.62
CA GLY A 52 -3.18 -8.48 12.97
C GLY A 52 -3.04 -8.69 14.47
N GLY A 53 -2.07 -8.03 15.11
CA GLY A 53 -1.86 -8.05 16.55
C GLY A 53 -3.08 -7.50 17.33
N LEU A 54 -3.61 -6.37 16.90
CA LEU A 54 -4.82 -5.77 17.49
C LEU A 54 -6.00 -6.73 17.39
N PHE A 55 -6.25 -7.33 16.22
CA PHE A 55 -7.33 -8.29 16.03
C PHE A 55 -7.19 -9.52 16.93
N PHE A 56 -5.97 -10.00 17.12
CA PHE A 56 -5.68 -11.12 18.02
C PHE A 56 -5.91 -10.72 19.50
N ILE A 57 -5.43 -9.55 19.93
CA ILE A 57 -5.62 -9.02 21.30
C ILE A 57 -7.11 -8.86 21.62
N LEU A 58 -7.90 -8.40 20.66
CA LEU A 58 -9.35 -8.23 20.79
C LEU A 58 -10.11 -9.57 20.64
N LYS A 59 -9.44 -10.71 20.83
CA LYS A 59 -10.01 -12.08 20.81
C LYS A 59 -10.81 -12.37 19.54
N ARG A 60 -10.36 -11.85 18.41
CA ARG A 60 -11.01 -11.99 17.10
C ARG A 60 -12.45 -11.44 17.04
N ASN A 61 -12.81 -10.54 17.94
CA ASN A 61 -14.10 -9.84 17.92
C ASN A 61 -14.08 -8.75 16.85
N ILE A 62 -14.69 -9.01 15.70
CA ILE A 62 -14.67 -8.10 14.55
C ILE A 62 -15.30 -6.74 14.85
N LYS A 63 -16.38 -6.69 15.65
CA LYS A 63 -17.05 -5.43 15.98
C LYS A 63 -16.17 -4.55 16.85
N LEU A 64 -15.57 -5.14 17.89
CA LEU A 64 -14.65 -4.44 18.75
C LEU A 64 -13.41 -3.97 17.98
N PHE A 65 -12.90 -4.79 17.08
CA PHE A 65 -11.78 -4.46 16.20
C PHE A 65 -12.10 -3.23 15.33
N ILE A 66 -13.24 -3.23 14.63
CA ILE A 66 -13.65 -2.10 13.78
C ILE A 66 -13.85 -0.83 14.61
N SER A 67 -14.51 -0.94 15.78
CA SER A 67 -14.70 0.20 16.68
C SER A 67 -13.35 0.78 17.13
N THR A 68 -12.39 -0.06 17.50
CA THR A 68 -11.06 0.37 17.94
C THR A 68 -10.27 1.04 16.80
N VAL A 69 -10.33 0.49 15.59
CA VAL A 69 -9.65 1.07 14.42
C VAL A 69 -10.30 2.40 14.01
N THR A 70 -11.62 2.51 14.11
CA THR A 70 -12.34 3.77 13.86
C THR A 70 -12.00 4.83 14.92
N LEU A 71 -11.89 4.42 16.19
CA LEU A 71 -11.46 5.30 17.28
C LEU A 71 -10.01 5.78 17.05
N TRP A 72 -9.13 4.90 16.59
CA TRP A 72 -7.77 5.28 16.22
C TRP A 72 -7.76 6.37 15.14
N LEU A 73 -8.59 6.23 14.08
CA LEU A 73 -8.73 7.28 13.07
C LEU A 73 -9.16 8.62 13.69
N GLY A 74 -10.11 8.59 14.62
CA GLY A 74 -10.55 9.79 15.35
C GLY A 74 -9.43 10.43 16.18
N LEU A 75 -8.65 9.63 16.90
CA LEU A 75 -7.48 10.09 17.65
C LEU A 75 -6.41 10.69 16.75
N ASP A 76 -6.19 10.09 15.56
CA ASP A 76 -5.24 10.60 14.58
C ASP A 76 -5.63 12.00 14.08
N VAL A 77 -6.92 12.25 13.82
CA VAL A 77 -7.43 13.60 13.51
C VAL A 77 -7.10 14.59 14.62
N LEU A 78 -7.38 14.23 15.88
CA LEU A 78 -7.10 15.10 17.02
C LEU A 78 -5.61 15.40 17.18
N LEU A 79 -4.76 14.40 17.02
CA LEU A 79 -3.31 14.56 17.08
C LEU A 79 -2.78 15.41 15.92
N SER A 80 -3.34 15.26 14.73
CA SER A 80 -2.99 16.09 13.56
C SER A 80 -3.37 17.56 13.78
N LEU A 81 -4.54 17.81 14.33
CA LEU A 81 -4.97 19.17 14.71
C LEU A 81 -4.09 19.76 15.82
N TYR A 82 -3.70 18.96 16.82
CA TYR A 82 -2.79 19.40 17.87
C TYR A 82 -1.42 19.75 17.33
N SER A 83 -0.86 18.92 16.44
CA SER A 83 0.43 19.15 15.79
C SER A 83 0.41 20.38 14.89
N SER A 84 -0.69 20.63 14.15
CA SER A 84 -0.83 21.80 13.29
C SER A 84 -0.84 23.13 14.08
N ASN A 85 -1.24 23.08 15.36
CA ASN A 85 -1.19 24.21 16.28
C ASN A 85 0.15 24.31 17.07
N GLY A 86 1.21 23.61 16.60
CA GLY A 86 2.55 23.67 17.20
C GLY A 86 2.75 22.72 18.39
N GLY A 87 1.80 21.81 18.65
CA GLY A 87 1.94 20.77 19.67
C GLY A 87 2.94 19.70 19.26
N PHE A 88 3.75 19.25 20.21
CA PHE A 88 4.69 18.14 19.98
C PHE A 88 3.99 16.78 20.12
N VAL A 89 4.01 15.97 19.04
CA VAL A 89 3.50 14.60 19.05
C VAL A 89 4.69 13.64 18.97
N PRO A 90 5.01 12.92 20.05
CA PRO A 90 6.11 11.95 20.04
C PRO A 90 5.77 10.78 19.10
N CYS A 91 6.77 10.29 18.39
CA CYS A 91 6.64 9.13 17.51
C CYS A 91 5.63 9.27 16.35
N GLN A 92 5.44 10.49 15.85
CA GLN A 92 4.51 10.78 14.74
C GLN A 92 4.75 9.87 13.51
N SER A 93 6.00 9.52 13.22
CA SER A 93 6.36 8.60 12.14
C SER A 93 5.98 7.14 12.43
N LEU A 94 5.93 6.73 13.69
CA LEU A 94 5.54 5.36 14.11
C LEU A 94 4.03 5.15 14.09
N LEU A 95 3.26 6.20 14.29
CA LEU A 95 1.79 6.12 14.33
C LEU A 95 1.16 6.03 12.92
N ILE A 96 1.97 6.16 11.87
CA ILE A 96 1.53 6.02 10.46
C ILE A 96 0.33 6.91 10.14
N MET A 97 0.27 8.08 10.76
CA MET A 97 -0.88 8.97 10.78
C MET A 97 -1.38 9.35 9.40
N THR A 98 -0.48 9.53 8.42
CA THR A 98 -0.86 10.05 7.10
C THR A 98 -1.60 9.06 6.19
N THR A 99 -1.44 7.74 6.40
CA THR A 99 -2.00 6.70 5.52
C THR A 99 -3.02 5.80 6.19
N ILE A 100 -3.17 5.87 7.51
CA ILE A 100 -4.08 5.00 8.27
C ILE A 100 -5.52 5.07 7.79
N HIS A 101 -5.97 6.25 7.36
CA HIS A 101 -7.32 6.45 6.85
C HIS A 101 -7.65 5.55 5.66
N LEU A 102 -6.70 5.28 4.75
CA LEU A 102 -6.89 4.41 3.60
C LEU A 102 -7.12 2.95 4.02
N PHE A 103 -6.40 2.47 5.04
CA PHE A 103 -6.60 1.13 5.59
C PHE A 103 -7.94 1.01 6.31
N VAL A 104 -8.33 2.02 7.09
CA VAL A 104 -9.65 2.05 7.75
C VAL A 104 -10.76 2.03 6.71
N GLN A 105 -10.63 2.80 5.65
CA GLN A 105 -11.60 2.82 4.55
C GLN A 105 -11.73 1.45 3.86
N GLY A 106 -10.62 0.79 3.56
CA GLY A 106 -10.63 -0.57 3.01
C GLY A 106 -11.30 -1.58 3.95
N LEU A 107 -11.00 -1.50 5.24
CA LEU A 107 -11.62 -2.35 6.26
C LEU A 107 -13.13 -2.11 6.37
N LEU A 108 -13.58 -0.86 6.35
CA LEU A 108 -15.01 -0.52 6.39
C LEU A 108 -15.75 -1.01 5.15
N ILE A 109 -15.17 -0.89 3.96
CA ILE A 109 -15.74 -1.44 2.72
C ILE A 109 -15.92 -2.95 2.86
N TRP A 110 -14.88 -3.66 3.30
CA TRP A 110 -14.98 -5.10 3.54
C TRP A 110 -16.09 -5.42 4.55
N TYR A 111 -16.13 -4.72 5.68
CA TYR A 111 -17.14 -4.95 6.72
C TYR A 111 -18.55 -4.75 6.21
N ILE A 112 -18.81 -3.71 5.43
CA ILE A 112 -20.12 -3.44 4.81
C ILE A 112 -20.57 -4.61 3.93
N THR A 113 -19.63 -5.32 3.28
CA THR A 113 -19.97 -6.47 2.42
C THR A 113 -20.30 -7.73 3.21
N VAL A 114 -19.70 -7.93 4.38
CA VAL A 114 -19.80 -9.16 5.18
C VAL A 114 -20.90 -9.06 6.27
N GLU A 115 -21.08 -7.88 6.88
CA GLU A 115 -22.02 -7.67 7.97
C GLU A 115 -23.48 -7.84 7.47
N LYS A 116 -24.29 -8.50 8.29
CA LYS A 116 -25.73 -8.73 8.01
C LYS A 116 -26.64 -7.73 8.70
N ASN A 117 -26.20 -7.18 9.84
CA ASN A 117 -26.97 -6.24 10.62
C ASN A 117 -27.08 -4.87 9.91
N ARG A 118 -28.29 -4.48 9.54
CA ARG A 118 -28.57 -3.23 8.81
C ARG A 118 -28.07 -1.98 9.56
N LYS A 119 -28.23 -1.93 10.88
CA LYS A 119 -27.79 -0.77 11.69
C LYS A 119 -26.29 -0.61 11.65
N GLU A 120 -25.55 -1.71 11.78
CA GLU A 120 -24.08 -1.70 11.73
C GLU A 120 -23.56 -1.37 10.33
N LYS A 121 -24.21 -1.85 9.28
CA LYS A 121 -23.90 -1.42 7.90
C LYS A 121 -24.07 0.08 7.70
N ILE A 122 -25.16 0.63 8.17
CA ILE A 122 -25.43 2.08 8.05
C ILE A 122 -24.35 2.86 8.81
N LEU A 123 -24.02 2.44 10.04
CA LEU A 123 -22.96 3.08 10.82
C LEU A 123 -21.62 3.02 10.09
N ALA A 124 -21.20 1.85 9.60
CA ALA A 124 -19.96 1.70 8.86
C ALA A 124 -19.93 2.54 7.57
N LEU A 125 -21.06 2.60 6.85
CA LEU A 125 -21.20 3.44 5.65
C LEU A 125 -21.10 4.94 6.01
N SER A 126 -21.71 5.38 7.10
CA SER A 126 -21.59 6.76 7.56
C SER A 126 -20.15 7.15 7.89
N ILE A 127 -19.41 6.26 8.58
CA ILE A 127 -18.00 6.47 8.89
C ILE A 127 -17.17 6.49 7.60
N LEU A 128 -17.46 5.59 6.64
CA LEU A 128 -16.77 5.53 5.36
C LEU A 128 -16.96 6.82 4.55
N VAL A 129 -18.17 7.38 4.52
CA VAL A 129 -18.47 8.63 3.80
C VAL A 129 -17.78 9.84 4.46
N ILE A 130 -17.65 9.85 5.78
CA ILE A 130 -17.01 10.94 6.54
C ILE A 130 -15.48 10.83 6.51
N SER A 131 -14.94 9.61 6.43
CA SER A 131 -13.49 9.36 6.53
C SER A 131 -12.62 10.15 5.53
N PRO A 132 -13.03 10.46 4.28
CA PRO A 132 -12.23 11.31 3.39
C PRO A 132 -12.02 12.74 3.92
N LEU A 133 -12.91 13.23 4.78
CA LEU A 133 -12.74 14.57 5.40
C LEU A 133 -11.46 14.66 6.23
N TYR A 134 -10.95 13.53 6.74
CA TYR A 134 -9.63 13.45 7.35
C TYR A 134 -8.53 14.01 6.46
N SER A 135 -8.63 13.76 5.15
CA SER A 135 -7.64 14.23 4.18
C SER A 135 -7.58 15.75 4.07
N LEU A 136 -8.64 16.49 4.42
CA LEU A 136 -8.63 17.97 4.41
C LEU A 136 -7.65 18.55 5.42
N PHE A 137 -7.37 17.85 6.50
CA PHE A 137 -6.46 18.30 7.56
C PHE A 137 -4.99 18.03 7.24
N ASN A 138 -4.73 16.98 6.46
CA ASN A 138 -3.36 16.49 6.21
C ASN A 138 -2.92 16.63 4.75
N PHE A 139 -3.85 16.84 3.83
CA PHE A 139 -3.61 16.86 2.39
C PHE A 139 -4.36 18.01 1.71
N SER A 140 -4.22 18.12 0.39
CA SER A 140 -4.94 19.12 -0.41
C SER A 140 -6.41 18.77 -0.62
N LEU A 141 -7.22 19.77 -0.94
CA LEU A 141 -8.62 19.58 -1.34
C LEU A 141 -8.76 18.64 -2.54
N TYR A 142 -7.85 18.72 -3.52
CA TYR A 142 -7.84 17.83 -4.68
C TYR A 142 -7.67 16.37 -4.28
N TYR A 143 -6.76 16.09 -3.36
CA TYR A 143 -6.57 14.74 -2.84
C TYR A 143 -7.83 14.24 -2.13
N THR A 144 -8.49 15.06 -1.35
CA THR A 144 -9.73 14.71 -0.65
C THR A 144 -10.86 14.37 -1.60
N ILE A 145 -11.05 15.17 -2.65
CA ILE A 145 -12.07 14.91 -3.69
C ILE A 145 -11.73 13.60 -4.42
N PHE A 146 -10.48 13.40 -4.80
CA PHE A 146 -10.04 12.17 -5.46
C PHE A 146 -10.27 10.94 -4.57
N ASN A 147 -9.89 11.00 -3.30
CA ASN A 147 -10.11 9.93 -2.33
C ASN A 147 -11.61 9.62 -2.17
N PHE A 148 -12.45 10.65 -2.07
CA PHE A 148 -13.91 10.48 -1.97
C PHE A 148 -14.49 9.76 -3.19
N ILE A 149 -14.10 10.17 -4.40
CA ILE A 149 -14.54 9.52 -5.65
C ILE A 149 -14.07 8.06 -5.69
N LEU A 150 -12.78 7.81 -5.41
CA LEU A 150 -12.18 6.49 -5.46
C LEU A 150 -12.86 5.51 -4.50
N ILE A 151 -13.11 5.93 -3.25
CA ILE A 151 -13.78 5.11 -2.24
C ILE A 151 -15.20 4.75 -2.66
N ASN A 152 -15.95 5.72 -3.19
CA ASN A 152 -17.30 5.45 -3.65
C ASN A 152 -17.32 4.43 -4.79
N ILE A 153 -16.38 4.52 -5.75
CA ILE A 153 -16.24 3.55 -6.84
C ILE A 153 -15.92 2.17 -6.28
N ILE A 154 -14.91 2.04 -5.39
CA ILE A 154 -14.52 0.75 -4.81
C ILE A 154 -15.66 0.16 -3.98
N CYS A 155 -16.38 0.98 -3.19
CA CYS A 155 -17.53 0.54 -2.42
C CYS A 155 -18.65 0.01 -3.31
N LEU A 156 -18.99 0.72 -4.40
CA LEU A 156 -20.01 0.28 -5.35
C LEU A 156 -19.64 -1.04 -6.03
N ILE A 157 -18.39 -1.21 -6.46
CA ILE A 157 -17.88 -2.45 -7.06
C ILE A 157 -18.00 -3.60 -6.05
N SER A 158 -17.58 -3.37 -4.80
CA SER A 158 -17.58 -4.38 -3.74
C SER A 158 -18.98 -4.81 -3.33
N VAL A 159 -19.90 -3.85 -3.13
CA VAL A 159 -21.30 -4.13 -2.73
C VAL A 159 -22.08 -4.82 -3.83
N LYS A 160 -21.91 -4.40 -5.08
CA LYS A 160 -22.60 -5.00 -6.23
C LYS A 160 -21.99 -6.34 -6.64
N LYS A 161 -20.90 -6.79 -5.98
CA LYS A 161 -20.15 -8.00 -6.35
C LYS A 161 -19.82 -8.02 -7.84
N TRP A 162 -19.42 -6.90 -8.37
CA TRP A 162 -19.09 -6.73 -9.78
C TRP A 162 -17.72 -7.36 -10.06
N TYR A 163 -17.64 -8.68 -9.80
CA TYR A 163 -16.48 -9.48 -10.10
C TYR A 163 -16.46 -9.80 -11.59
N TYR A 164 -15.51 -9.27 -12.28
CA TYR A 164 -15.22 -9.68 -13.64
C TYR A 164 -14.54 -11.05 -13.60
N HIS A 165 -15.31 -12.11 -13.85
CA HIS A 165 -14.79 -13.49 -13.88
C HIS A 165 -13.97 -13.84 -15.14
N LYS A 166 -13.83 -12.92 -16.09
CA LYS A 166 -13.07 -13.15 -17.32
C LYS A 166 -11.72 -12.44 -17.26
N THR A 167 -10.66 -13.17 -17.64
CA THR A 167 -9.35 -12.61 -17.89
C THR A 167 -9.46 -11.52 -18.95
N ASN A 168 -9.17 -10.29 -18.59
CA ASN A 168 -9.15 -9.14 -19.48
C ASN A 168 -7.91 -8.29 -19.19
N ILE A 169 -7.70 -7.24 -19.94
CA ILE A 169 -6.54 -6.36 -19.79
C ILE A 169 -6.44 -5.79 -18.35
N PHE A 170 -7.54 -5.52 -17.68
CA PHE A 170 -7.54 -4.97 -16.32
C PHE A 170 -7.13 -6.01 -15.28
N THR A 171 -7.58 -7.27 -15.41
CA THR A 171 -7.14 -8.35 -14.53
C THR A 171 -5.67 -8.68 -14.76
N PHE A 172 -5.19 -8.62 -15.99
CA PHE A 172 -3.77 -8.77 -16.32
C PHE A 172 -2.95 -7.65 -15.68
N LEU A 173 -3.29 -6.38 -15.90
CA LEU A 173 -2.60 -5.25 -15.29
C LEU A 173 -2.65 -5.29 -13.76
N GLY A 174 -3.76 -5.74 -13.18
CA GLY A 174 -3.88 -5.95 -11.75
C GLY A 174 -2.90 -6.99 -11.23
N SER A 175 -2.74 -8.13 -11.92
CA SER A 175 -1.82 -9.20 -11.49
C SER A 175 -0.35 -8.78 -11.53
N ILE A 176 0.05 -7.94 -12.47
CA ILE A 176 1.43 -7.46 -12.60
C ILE A 176 1.68 -6.11 -11.89
N SER A 177 0.65 -5.51 -11.25
CA SER A 177 0.74 -4.17 -10.64
C SER A 177 1.80 -4.07 -9.55
N PHE A 178 1.93 -5.10 -8.71
CA PHE A 178 2.91 -5.13 -7.64
C PHE A 178 4.37 -5.19 -8.16
N PRO A 179 4.74 -6.09 -9.07
CA PRO A 179 6.05 -6.03 -9.71
C PRO A 179 6.32 -4.73 -10.48
N ILE A 180 5.32 -4.16 -11.16
CA ILE A 180 5.46 -2.81 -11.77
C ILE A 180 5.86 -1.80 -10.71
N TYR A 181 5.17 -1.78 -9.57
CA TYR A 181 5.47 -0.88 -8.47
C TYR A 181 6.90 -1.05 -7.95
N LEU A 182 7.42 -2.27 -7.85
CA LEU A 182 8.78 -2.53 -7.40
C LEU A 182 9.86 -2.12 -8.40
N LEU A 183 9.57 -2.19 -9.70
CA LEU A 183 10.58 -2.02 -10.75
C LEU A 183 10.56 -0.60 -11.37
N HIS A 184 9.43 0.11 -11.30
CA HIS A 184 9.23 1.32 -12.12
C HIS A 184 10.23 2.43 -11.83
N GLN A 185 10.66 2.62 -10.59
CA GLN A 185 11.51 3.74 -10.23
C GLN A 185 12.94 3.53 -10.69
N ASN A 186 13.67 2.57 -10.13
CA ASN A 186 15.09 2.42 -10.43
C ASN A 186 15.34 1.85 -11.83
N VAL A 187 14.62 0.79 -12.22
CA VAL A 187 14.77 0.23 -13.58
C VAL A 187 14.31 1.24 -14.61
N GLY A 188 13.23 1.96 -14.38
CA GLY A 188 12.76 3.03 -15.25
C GLY A 188 13.81 4.12 -15.44
N PHE A 189 14.40 4.62 -14.35
CA PHE A 189 15.47 5.64 -14.44
C PHE A 189 16.72 5.14 -15.16
N LEU A 190 17.13 3.90 -14.93
CA LEU A 190 18.29 3.32 -15.61
C LEU A 190 18.06 3.25 -17.12
N ILE A 191 16.88 2.81 -17.56
CA ILE A 191 16.52 2.75 -18.98
C ILE A 191 16.49 4.15 -19.58
N ILE A 192 15.85 5.11 -18.93
CA ILE A 192 15.77 6.49 -19.42
C ILE A 192 17.17 7.08 -19.58
N ARG A 193 18.05 6.96 -18.59
CA ARG A 193 19.42 7.45 -18.65
C ARG A 193 20.23 6.78 -19.78
N TYR A 194 20.05 5.48 -19.97
CA TYR A 194 20.70 4.80 -21.08
C TYR A 194 20.22 5.36 -22.43
N MET A 195 18.90 5.58 -22.57
CA MET A 195 18.33 6.15 -23.79
C MET A 195 18.83 7.57 -24.06
N GLU A 196 18.91 8.40 -23.02
CA GLU A 196 19.50 9.76 -23.11
C GLU A 196 20.95 9.70 -23.57
N SER A 197 21.75 8.74 -23.08
CA SER A 197 23.16 8.58 -23.46
C SER A 197 23.38 8.23 -24.93
N ILE A 198 22.38 7.62 -25.57
CA ILE A 198 22.41 7.28 -27.01
C ILE A 198 21.63 8.27 -27.88
N GLY A 199 21.22 9.41 -27.29
CA GLY A 199 20.58 10.52 -28.02
C GLY A 199 19.07 10.40 -28.19
N LEU A 200 18.39 9.44 -27.54
CA LEU A 200 16.93 9.29 -27.56
C LEU A 200 16.29 10.17 -26.47
N THR A 201 16.18 11.46 -26.75
CA THR A 201 15.72 12.47 -25.76
C THR A 201 14.27 12.93 -25.98
N GLN A 202 13.60 12.50 -27.05
CA GLN A 202 12.23 12.91 -27.35
C GLN A 202 11.24 12.23 -26.38
N GLU A 203 10.20 12.96 -25.98
CA GLU A 203 9.19 12.49 -25.01
C GLU A 203 8.51 11.18 -25.41
N ILE A 204 8.33 10.95 -26.70
CA ILE A 204 7.71 9.72 -27.24
C ILE A 204 8.46 8.44 -26.82
N PHE A 205 9.77 8.55 -26.60
CA PHE A 205 10.59 7.41 -26.21
C PHE A 205 10.34 6.92 -24.77
N ILE A 206 9.56 7.66 -23.96
CA ILE A 206 9.15 7.20 -22.63
C ILE A 206 8.28 5.94 -22.68
N LEU A 207 7.69 5.62 -23.83
CA LEU A 207 6.96 4.39 -24.02
C LEU A 207 7.85 3.14 -23.94
N ILE A 208 9.14 3.25 -24.26
CA ILE A 208 10.10 2.13 -24.23
C ILE A 208 10.31 1.63 -22.79
N PRO A 209 10.71 2.46 -21.80
CA PRO A 209 10.83 2.00 -20.42
C PRO A 209 9.51 1.48 -19.86
N ILE A 210 8.37 2.07 -20.20
CA ILE A 210 7.05 1.57 -19.77
C ILE A 210 6.82 0.14 -20.27
N LEU A 211 7.03 -0.13 -21.56
CA LEU A 211 6.88 -1.46 -22.14
C LEU A 211 7.85 -2.47 -21.52
N ILE A 212 9.12 -2.08 -21.34
CA ILE A 212 10.12 -2.96 -20.72
C ILE A 212 9.72 -3.31 -19.29
N ILE A 213 9.25 -2.34 -18.49
CA ILE A 213 8.82 -2.58 -17.12
C ILE A 213 7.60 -3.52 -17.09
N ILE A 214 6.62 -3.34 -17.99
CA ILE A 214 5.47 -4.24 -18.10
C ILE A 214 5.91 -5.67 -18.43
N LEU A 215 6.81 -5.85 -19.39
CA LEU A 215 7.34 -7.16 -19.78
C LEU A 215 8.12 -7.83 -18.64
N LEU A 216 8.99 -7.08 -17.97
CA LEU A 216 9.72 -7.58 -16.80
C LEU A 216 8.78 -7.97 -15.66
N SER A 217 7.79 -7.15 -15.40
CA SER A 217 6.79 -7.40 -14.35
C SER A 217 5.95 -8.63 -14.65
N TRP A 218 5.56 -8.82 -15.90
CA TRP A 218 4.90 -10.05 -16.35
C TRP A 218 5.79 -11.28 -16.17
N GLY A 219 7.05 -11.21 -16.55
CA GLY A 219 8.01 -12.29 -16.37
C GLY A 219 8.20 -12.67 -14.90
N VAL A 220 8.31 -11.68 -13.99
CA VAL A 220 8.40 -11.89 -12.54
C VAL A 220 7.13 -12.56 -12.00
N THR A 221 5.94 -12.05 -12.38
CA THR A 221 4.66 -12.63 -11.97
C THR A 221 4.54 -14.07 -12.44
N PHE A 222 4.82 -14.33 -13.71
CA PHE A 222 4.79 -15.67 -14.28
C PHE A 222 5.73 -16.64 -13.53
N PHE A 223 6.96 -16.21 -13.24
CA PHE A 223 7.91 -17.01 -12.48
C PHE A 223 7.42 -17.32 -11.06
N VAL A 224 6.90 -16.32 -10.35
CA VAL A 224 6.38 -16.49 -8.99
C VAL A 224 5.17 -17.43 -8.99
N GLU A 225 4.21 -17.26 -9.88
CA GLU A 225 3.02 -18.09 -9.97
C GLU A 225 3.32 -19.55 -10.35
N GLN A 226 4.23 -19.75 -11.28
CA GLN A 226 4.56 -21.10 -11.78
C GLN A 226 5.47 -21.90 -10.86
N TYR A 227 6.42 -21.24 -10.19
CA TYR A 227 7.46 -21.93 -9.44
C TYR A 227 7.40 -21.70 -7.94
N ILE A 228 7.17 -20.48 -7.48
CA ILE A 228 7.25 -20.15 -6.05
C ILE A 228 5.95 -20.53 -5.31
N ILE A 229 4.80 -20.10 -5.81
CA ILE A 229 3.51 -20.38 -5.15
C ILE A 229 3.25 -21.88 -4.97
N PRO A 230 3.45 -22.76 -5.96
CA PRO A 230 3.25 -24.20 -5.78
C PRO A 230 4.16 -24.83 -4.71
N ILE A 231 5.40 -24.31 -4.57
CA ILE A 231 6.32 -24.76 -3.51
C ILE A 231 5.78 -24.37 -2.14
N LEU A 232 5.39 -23.09 -1.97
CA LEU A 232 4.84 -22.58 -0.71
C LEU A 232 3.56 -23.34 -0.30
N CYS A 233 2.65 -23.57 -1.23
CA CYS A 233 1.43 -24.33 -0.99
C CYS A 233 1.71 -25.80 -0.59
N LYS A 234 2.79 -26.41 -1.10
CA LYS A 234 3.19 -27.76 -0.68
C LYS A 234 3.73 -27.77 0.75
N ILE A 235 4.51 -26.76 1.11
CA ILE A 235 5.04 -26.61 2.47
C ILE A 235 3.90 -26.43 3.47
N GLU A 236 2.98 -25.49 3.20
CA GLU A 236 1.82 -25.23 4.06
C GLU A 236 0.96 -26.49 4.28
N LYS A 237 0.64 -27.24 3.22
CA LYS A 237 -0.11 -28.50 3.32
C LYS A 237 0.62 -29.58 4.10
N ARG A 238 1.95 -29.55 4.11
CA ARG A 238 2.76 -30.49 4.88
C ARG A 238 2.74 -30.15 6.37
N GLU A 239 2.84 -28.87 6.69
CA GLU A 239 2.75 -28.35 8.07
C GLU A 239 1.39 -28.66 8.70
N LEU A 240 0.28 -28.37 7.96
CA LEU A 240 -1.09 -28.64 8.42
C LEU A 240 -1.40 -30.13 8.64
N ARG A 241 -0.59 -31.06 8.12
CA ARG A 241 -0.73 -32.51 8.37
C ARG A 241 0.05 -33.00 9.61
N LEU A 242 0.88 -32.15 10.19
CA LEU A 242 1.69 -32.47 11.36
C LEU A 242 1.03 -32.00 12.67
N PHE A 243 -0.09 -31.28 12.57
CA PHE A 243 -0.99 -30.88 13.66
C PHE A 243 -2.36 -31.56 13.52
#